data_5aa3ea2c7694376c495cd6dbe57b5198
#
_entry.id   5aa3ea2c7694376c495cd6dbe57b5198
#
_cell.length_a   1.000
_cell.length_b   1.000
_cell.length_c   1.000
_cell.angle_alpha   90.00
_cell.angle_beta   90.00
_cell.angle_gamma   90.00
#
_symmetry.space_group_name_H-M   'P 1'
#
loop_
_entity.id
_entity.type
_entity.pdbx_description
1 polymer ?
#
loop_
_entity_poly.entity_id
_entity_poly.type
_entity_poly.pdbx_seq_one_letter_code
_entity_poly.pdbx_strand_id
1 'polypeptide(L)'
;MSPDDPPEDPFAAFSRAFGGIFPKMGLPGTSQPGADPARQIAMAIASEGTSEPNVDPVVRMEYESLLRVAELQVAACTGLSVTRTGTLSVRPVNRTVWASTSVDAYRPYLSKMTQLPTDLTSDLGPDPTLEIDGERFDPDDPRTEQTLGWLSGLMAAMAPMMAGMTTGTMVGRLALRSLGTYDLPIPRPTSGPDADTLLVVAPNVEAFSTDWSLPADDLRLWVCLHETAHHAVLGVPHVRAAIGDLLARHAGAFRNDPSELGDRLGLDPDLGLNLDPAATLDPTTGPELLARLQDALDPEAVLGAVRSPEQEALLPRLEALVAVVIGVVDHVMDAVGAGLIASYGQVTEAVRRRRVTTSDADRFVERILGLNLTQAQVDRGTAFVAGVLERAGDDGLALLWQEGQNLPTPSEMDAPGLWLARLELPPDA
;
A
#
# COMPACT_ATOMS: atom_id res chain seq x y z
N MET A 1 26.91 -39.67 5.66
CA MET A 1 26.01 -38.89 6.51
C MET A 1 25.74 -39.73 7.75
N SER A 2 26.15 -39.29 8.92
CA SER A 2 25.91 -39.99 10.18
C SER A 2 24.46 -39.74 10.63
N PRO A 3 23.78 -40.72 11.25
CA PRO A 3 22.37 -40.61 11.67
C PRO A 3 22.09 -39.64 12.79
N ASP A 4 23.10 -38.94 13.31
CA ASP A 4 23.01 -38.02 14.48
C ASP A 4 23.20 -36.52 14.14
N ASP A 5 23.23 -36.15 12.86
CA ASP A 5 23.24 -34.72 12.51
C ASP A 5 21.84 -34.14 12.66
N PRO A 6 21.69 -33.01 13.41
CA PRO A 6 20.41 -32.35 13.51
C PRO A 6 19.95 -31.91 12.09
N PRO A 7 18.61 -31.92 11.82
CA PRO A 7 18.11 -31.53 10.52
C PRO A 7 18.59 -30.09 10.22
N GLU A 8 19.24 -29.94 9.07
CA GLU A 8 19.72 -28.62 8.63
C GLU A 8 18.56 -27.65 8.58
N ASP A 9 18.81 -26.46 9.09
CA ASP A 9 17.86 -25.34 9.03
C ASP A 9 17.46 -25.14 7.55
N PRO A 10 16.18 -25.29 7.18
CA PRO A 10 15.69 -25.15 5.81
C PRO A 10 16.08 -23.80 5.19
N PHE A 11 16.13 -22.74 6.00
CA PHE A 11 16.56 -21.41 5.59
C PHE A 11 18.06 -21.35 5.25
N ALA A 12 18.91 -22.07 5.98
CA ALA A 12 20.33 -22.13 5.71
C ALA A 12 20.64 -22.94 4.42
N ALA A 13 19.85 -23.99 4.15
CA ALA A 13 19.93 -24.78 2.93
C ALA A 13 19.48 -23.94 1.71
N PHE A 14 18.36 -23.24 1.83
CA PHE A 14 17.84 -22.29 0.82
C PHE A 14 18.83 -21.16 0.55
N SER A 15 19.33 -20.49 1.58
CA SER A 15 20.31 -19.40 1.43
C SER A 15 21.59 -19.83 0.75
N ARG A 16 22.03 -21.09 0.94
CA ARG A 16 23.18 -21.66 0.22
C ARG A 16 22.87 -21.95 -1.24
N ALA A 17 21.70 -22.52 -1.52
CA ALA A 17 21.29 -22.89 -2.88
C ALA A 17 20.99 -21.64 -3.74
N PHE A 18 20.34 -20.64 -3.17
CA PHE A 18 19.81 -19.50 -3.90
C PHE A 18 20.55 -18.18 -3.65
N GLY A 19 21.35 -18.04 -2.60
CA GLY A 19 22.06 -16.80 -2.24
C GLY A 19 22.99 -16.24 -3.32
N GLY A 20 23.41 -17.07 -4.29
CA GLY A 20 24.18 -16.64 -5.46
C GLY A 20 23.33 -16.16 -6.65
N ILE A 21 22.02 -16.35 -6.60
CA ILE A 21 21.08 -16.03 -7.69
C ILE A 21 20.57 -14.60 -7.57
N PHE A 22 20.33 -14.12 -6.35
CA PHE A 22 19.80 -12.78 -6.09
C PHE A 22 20.64 -11.62 -6.65
N PRO A 23 21.99 -11.63 -6.56
CA PRO A 23 22.82 -10.60 -7.19
C PRO A 23 22.71 -10.60 -8.72
N LYS A 24 22.46 -11.78 -9.34
CA LYS A 24 22.29 -11.90 -10.80
C LYS A 24 20.94 -11.36 -11.30
N MET A 25 19.94 -11.30 -10.41
CA MET A 25 18.62 -10.72 -10.68
C MET A 25 18.57 -9.21 -10.41
N GLY A 26 19.71 -8.55 -10.13
CA GLY A 26 19.75 -7.13 -9.78
C GLY A 26 19.16 -6.81 -8.40
N LEU A 27 18.81 -7.85 -7.62
CA LEU A 27 18.35 -7.69 -6.25
C LEU A 27 19.57 -7.56 -5.33
N PRO A 28 19.55 -6.64 -4.37
CA PRO A 28 20.65 -6.52 -3.41
C PRO A 28 20.81 -7.85 -2.68
N GLY A 29 22.02 -8.39 -2.72
CA GLY A 29 22.35 -9.64 -2.02
C GLY A 29 22.03 -9.50 -0.54
N THR A 30 21.41 -10.51 0.05
CA THR A 30 21.01 -10.61 1.47
C THR A 30 22.20 -10.68 2.44
N SER A 31 23.31 -10.03 2.11
CA SER A 31 24.62 -10.24 2.73
C SER A 31 24.86 -9.44 4.01
N GLN A 32 23.89 -8.67 4.52
CA GLN A 32 24.00 -8.07 5.85
C GLN A 32 22.97 -8.71 6.80
N PRO A 33 23.41 -9.41 7.86
CA PRO A 33 22.52 -9.90 8.90
C PRO A 33 21.75 -8.72 9.52
N GLY A 34 20.41 -8.77 9.43
CA GLY A 34 19.53 -7.72 9.99
C GLY A 34 19.07 -6.67 8.98
N ALA A 35 19.45 -6.74 7.72
CA ALA A 35 18.92 -5.85 6.69
C ALA A 35 17.47 -6.22 6.32
N ASP A 36 16.60 -5.23 6.27
CA ASP A 36 15.20 -5.39 5.87
C ASP A 36 15.08 -5.50 4.32
N PRO A 37 14.69 -6.65 3.77
CA PRO A 37 14.64 -6.84 2.31
C PRO A 37 13.67 -5.87 1.62
N ALA A 38 12.50 -5.60 2.23
CA ALA A 38 11.53 -4.67 1.68
C ALA A 38 12.11 -3.27 1.51
N ARG A 39 12.86 -2.82 2.50
CA ARG A 39 13.50 -1.51 2.51
C ARG A 39 14.60 -1.40 1.45
N GLN A 40 15.41 -2.45 1.30
CA GLN A 40 16.47 -2.50 0.28
C GLN A 40 15.92 -2.47 -1.13
N ILE A 41 14.87 -3.27 -1.40
CA ILE A 41 14.21 -3.32 -2.71
C ILE A 41 13.53 -1.98 -3.02
N ALA A 42 12.82 -1.40 -2.03
CA ALA A 42 12.18 -0.11 -2.21
C ALA A 42 13.20 0.99 -2.57
N MET A 43 14.34 1.02 -1.89
CA MET A 43 15.42 1.97 -2.18
C MET A 43 16.04 1.73 -3.56
N ALA A 44 16.28 0.48 -3.93
CA ALA A 44 16.86 0.13 -5.23
C ALA A 44 15.97 0.57 -6.39
N ILE A 45 14.66 0.35 -6.29
CA ILE A 45 13.68 0.77 -7.30
C ILE A 45 13.57 2.30 -7.31
N ALA A 46 13.44 2.94 -6.15
CA ALA A 46 13.31 4.40 -6.04
C ALA A 46 14.51 5.16 -6.60
N SER A 47 15.69 4.56 -6.55
CA SER A 47 16.93 5.17 -7.09
C SER A 47 17.08 5.02 -8.61
N GLU A 48 16.31 4.14 -9.25
CA GLU A 48 16.46 3.80 -10.68
C GLU A 48 17.94 3.53 -11.08
N GLY A 49 18.71 2.94 -10.16
CA GLY A 49 20.13 2.63 -10.36
C GLY A 49 21.07 3.83 -10.29
N THR A 50 20.57 5.00 -9.94
CA THR A 50 21.37 6.23 -9.79
C THR A 50 21.38 6.73 -8.36
N SER A 51 22.49 7.33 -7.92
CA SER A 51 22.55 7.97 -6.60
C SER A 51 21.86 9.32 -6.64
N GLU A 52 20.79 9.48 -5.87
CA GLU A 52 20.12 10.77 -5.73
C GLU A 52 20.87 11.70 -4.75
N PRO A 53 21.01 12.99 -5.07
CA PRO A 53 21.58 13.94 -4.13
C PRO A 53 20.68 14.13 -2.91
N ASN A 54 21.28 14.54 -1.80
CA ASN A 54 20.52 15.00 -0.65
C ASN A 54 19.81 16.31 -0.96
N VAL A 55 18.68 16.53 -0.33
CA VAL A 55 17.91 17.79 -0.47
C VAL A 55 18.69 18.94 0.17
N ASP A 56 18.76 20.08 -0.52
CA ASP A 56 19.41 21.29 -0.04
C ASP A 56 18.76 21.78 1.27
N PRO A 57 19.55 22.12 2.30
CA PRO A 57 19.04 22.70 3.53
C PRO A 57 18.16 23.95 3.35
N VAL A 58 18.40 24.76 2.30
CA VAL A 58 17.56 25.93 1.98
C VAL A 58 16.14 25.51 1.64
N VAL A 59 15.98 24.48 0.81
CA VAL A 59 14.67 23.90 0.46
C VAL A 59 13.92 23.43 1.71
N ARG A 60 14.64 22.86 2.67
CA ARG A 60 14.06 22.45 3.95
C ARG A 60 13.47 23.63 4.73
N MET A 61 14.22 24.73 4.83
CA MET A 61 13.75 25.94 5.52
C MET A 61 12.51 26.54 4.85
N GLU A 62 12.44 26.49 3.52
CA GLU A 62 11.27 26.93 2.75
C GLU A 62 10.04 26.09 3.11
N TYR A 63 10.13 24.76 3.06
CA TYR A 63 9.03 23.87 3.45
C TYR A 63 8.61 24.03 4.90
N GLU A 64 9.55 24.22 5.84
CA GLU A 64 9.24 24.49 7.25
C GLU A 64 8.45 25.80 7.43
N SER A 65 8.72 26.79 6.60
CA SER A 65 7.98 28.06 6.60
C SER A 65 6.56 27.89 6.04
N LEU A 66 6.42 27.17 4.92
CA LEU A 66 5.13 26.89 4.29
C LEU A 66 4.25 25.99 5.16
N LEU A 67 4.86 25.00 5.85
CA LEU A 67 4.12 24.14 6.76
C LEU A 67 3.46 24.92 7.89
N ARG A 68 4.11 25.91 8.48
CA ARG A 68 3.50 26.73 9.54
C ARG A 68 2.24 27.45 9.07
N VAL A 69 2.24 27.91 7.81
CA VAL A 69 1.04 28.50 7.20
C VAL A 69 -0.03 27.44 7.01
N ALA A 70 0.34 26.27 6.47
CA ALA A 70 -0.60 25.17 6.25
C ALA A 70 -1.21 24.66 7.55
N GLU A 71 -0.41 24.49 8.61
CA GLU A 71 -0.86 24.07 9.93
C GLU A 71 -1.94 25.02 10.49
N LEU A 72 -1.67 26.34 10.48
CA LEU A 72 -2.60 27.33 10.99
C LEU A 72 -3.92 27.35 10.21
N GLN A 73 -3.82 27.31 8.89
CA GLN A 73 -4.98 27.43 8.01
C GLN A 73 -5.86 26.17 8.01
N VAL A 74 -5.24 24.99 7.97
CA VAL A 74 -5.97 23.72 8.05
C VAL A 74 -6.65 23.55 9.40
N ALA A 75 -5.96 23.86 10.51
CA ALA A 75 -6.56 23.82 11.84
C ALA A 75 -7.74 24.78 11.98
N ALA A 76 -7.61 26.00 11.44
CA ALA A 76 -8.69 26.98 11.46
C ALA A 76 -9.90 26.58 10.61
N CYS A 77 -9.67 25.96 9.44
CA CYS A 77 -10.71 25.51 8.53
C CYS A 77 -11.45 24.27 9.04
N THR A 78 -10.73 23.32 9.64
CA THR A 78 -11.29 21.99 9.99
C THR A 78 -11.72 21.87 11.46
N GLY A 79 -11.17 22.70 12.33
CA GLY A 79 -11.27 22.53 13.77
C GLY A 79 -10.54 21.30 14.31
N LEU A 80 -9.83 20.54 13.45
CA LEU A 80 -9.11 19.34 13.82
C LEU A 80 -7.71 19.67 14.36
N SER A 81 -7.20 18.79 15.23
CA SER A 81 -5.79 18.81 15.60
C SER A 81 -4.95 18.32 14.42
N VAL A 82 -4.02 19.13 13.98
CA VAL A 82 -3.06 18.78 12.90
C VAL A 82 -1.81 18.10 13.44
N THR A 83 -1.73 17.84 14.73
CA THR A 83 -0.59 17.20 15.38
C THR A 83 -1.06 16.27 16.49
N ARG A 84 -0.35 15.19 16.73
CA ARG A 84 -0.59 14.20 17.78
C ARG A 84 0.36 14.35 18.97
N THR A 85 1.58 14.84 18.68
CA THR A 85 2.66 14.97 19.66
C THR A 85 2.91 16.42 20.08
N GLY A 86 2.17 17.38 19.50
CA GLY A 86 2.25 18.81 19.81
C GLY A 86 3.09 19.62 18.83
N THR A 87 3.83 18.99 17.90
CA THR A 87 4.62 19.69 16.89
C THR A 87 4.58 18.97 15.57
N LEU A 88 3.99 19.60 14.55
CA LEU A 88 4.04 19.10 13.18
C LEU A 88 5.37 19.51 12.54
N SER A 89 6.00 18.61 11.82
CA SER A 89 7.25 18.86 11.10
C SER A 89 7.15 18.40 9.65
N VAL A 90 7.95 19.03 8.77
CA VAL A 90 8.09 18.60 7.39
C VAL A 90 9.56 18.27 7.12
N ARG A 91 9.75 17.17 6.40
CA ARG A 91 11.07 16.74 5.96
C ARG A 91 11.07 16.54 4.45
N PRO A 92 11.56 17.51 3.66
CA PRO A 92 11.81 17.27 2.25
C PRO A 92 12.92 16.24 2.10
N VAL A 93 12.67 15.24 1.29
CA VAL A 93 13.54 14.07 1.10
C VAL A 93 13.66 13.74 -0.38
N ASN A 94 14.66 12.94 -0.74
CA ASN A 94 14.73 12.29 -2.03
C ASN A 94 13.85 11.02 -2.07
N ARG A 95 13.67 10.43 -3.25
CA ARG A 95 12.83 9.24 -3.46
C ARG A 95 13.28 8.06 -2.61
N THR A 96 14.60 7.84 -2.53
CA THR A 96 15.21 6.74 -1.78
C THR A 96 14.90 6.81 -0.28
N VAL A 97 15.02 8.01 0.31
CA VAL A 97 14.69 8.23 1.73
C VAL A 97 13.19 8.09 1.97
N TRP A 98 12.36 8.63 1.07
CA TRP A 98 10.90 8.47 1.17
C TRP A 98 10.52 6.98 1.14
N ALA A 99 11.05 6.23 0.18
CA ALA A 99 10.81 4.80 0.02
C ALA A 99 11.17 4.04 1.30
N SER A 100 12.41 4.24 1.80
CA SER A 100 12.88 3.54 3.00
C SER A 100 12.06 3.83 4.25
N THR A 101 11.59 5.07 4.41
CA THR A 101 10.78 5.48 5.57
C THR A 101 9.33 5.00 5.45
N SER A 102 8.78 4.99 4.22
CA SER A 102 7.38 4.64 3.98
C SER A 102 7.09 3.15 4.08
N VAL A 103 8.08 2.26 3.93
CA VAL A 103 7.90 0.80 4.03
C VAL A 103 7.10 0.41 5.28
N ASP A 104 7.41 0.99 6.42
CA ASP A 104 6.76 0.63 7.69
C ASP A 104 5.27 1.00 7.74
N ALA A 105 4.86 2.02 7.00
CA ALA A 105 3.46 2.42 6.91
C ALA A 105 2.62 1.50 6.00
N TYR A 106 3.23 0.91 4.98
CA TYR A 106 2.54 0.02 4.03
C TYR A 106 2.61 -1.46 4.45
N ARG A 107 3.66 -1.85 5.18
CA ARG A 107 3.90 -3.22 5.64
C ARG A 107 2.69 -3.88 6.32
N PRO A 108 1.96 -3.23 7.26
CA PRO A 108 0.83 -3.86 7.94
C PRO A 108 -0.29 -4.34 7.00
N TYR A 109 -0.40 -3.72 5.85
CA TYR A 109 -1.39 -4.05 4.81
C TYR A 109 -0.82 -5.08 3.84
N LEU A 110 0.33 -4.79 3.23
CA LEU A 110 0.89 -5.60 2.15
C LEU A 110 1.41 -6.96 2.62
N SER A 111 1.91 -7.08 3.86
CA SER A 111 2.35 -8.36 4.40
C SER A 111 1.20 -9.37 4.60
N LYS A 112 -0.04 -8.91 4.71
CA LYS A 112 -1.20 -9.80 4.83
C LYS A 112 -1.53 -10.51 3.53
N MET A 113 -1.18 -9.94 2.39
CA MET A 113 -1.43 -10.53 1.07
C MET A 113 -0.57 -11.77 0.79
N THR A 114 0.57 -11.85 1.44
CA THR A 114 1.53 -12.95 1.26
C THR A 114 1.45 -13.98 2.40
N GLN A 115 0.51 -13.82 3.33
CA GLN A 115 0.22 -14.84 4.32
C GLN A 115 -0.51 -15.98 3.63
N LEU A 116 0.18 -17.10 3.43
CA LEU A 116 -0.44 -18.33 2.98
C LEU A 116 -1.46 -18.78 4.02
N PRO A 117 -2.60 -19.38 3.59
CA PRO A 117 -3.51 -20.03 4.52
C PRO A 117 -2.72 -20.99 5.41
N THR A 118 -2.88 -20.88 6.71
CA THR A 118 -2.18 -21.74 7.68
C THR A 118 -2.67 -23.19 7.60
N ASP A 119 -3.77 -23.39 6.92
CA ASP A 119 -4.46 -24.68 6.75
C ASP A 119 -4.59 -25.00 5.26
N LEU A 120 -3.48 -25.43 4.65
CA LEU A 120 -3.53 -26.05 3.30
C LEU A 120 -4.41 -27.31 3.27
N THR A 121 -4.72 -27.88 4.43
CA THR A 121 -5.57 -29.06 4.56
C THR A 121 -7.07 -28.71 4.68
N SER A 122 -7.46 -27.51 5.05
CA SER A 122 -8.86 -27.13 5.22
C SER A 122 -9.58 -26.78 3.91
N ASP A 123 -8.82 -26.40 2.86
CA ASP A 123 -9.39 -26.14 1.53
C ASP A 123 -9.44 -27.39 0.64
N LEU A 124 -8.78 -28.48 1.06
CA LEU A 124 -8.99 -29.82 0.46
C LEU A 124 -10.32 -30.30 1.00
N GLY A 125 -11.32 -30.43 0.12
CA GLY A 125 -12.67 -30.88 0.46
C GLY A 125 -12.72 -32.17 1.29
N PRO A 126 -13.90 -32.70 1.63
CA PRO A 126 -14.08 -33.82 2.57
C PRO A 126 -13.44 -35.15 2.13
N ASP A 127 -12.81 -35.19 0.97
CA ASP A 127 -12.02 -36.33 0.48
C ASP A 127 -10.67 -35.80 -0.08
N PRO A 128 -9.69 -35.52 0.78
CA PRO A 128 -8.42 -34.92 0.40
C PRO A 128 -7.49 -35.97 -0.22
N THR A 129 -7.86 -36.53 -1.36
CA THR A 129 -6.90 -37.28 -2.17
C THR A 129 -6.12 -36.31 -3.02
N LEU A 130 -4.94 -35.88 -2.53
CA LEU A 130 -3.94 -35.22 -3.34
C LEU A 130 -3.39 -36.25 -4.33
N GLU A 131 -3.74 -36.10 -5.60
CA GLU A 131 -3.16 -36.86 -6.68
C GLU A 131 -2.01 -36.01 -7.27
N ILE A 132 -0.78 -36.32 -6.94
CA ILE A 132 0.39 -35.72 -7.52
C ILE A 132 1.07 -36.83 -8.35
N ASP A 133 1.24 -36.60 -9.65
CA ASP A 133 1.90 -37.50 -10.58
C ASP A 133 1.25 -38.90 -10.69
N GLY A 134 -0.10 -38.96 -10.56
CA GLY A 134 -0.83 -40.24 -10.63
C GLY A 134 -0.68 -41.12 -9.39
N GLU A 135 0.08 -40.72 -8.39
CA GLU A 135 0.12 -41.35 -7.08
C GLU A 135 -0.88 -40.65 -6.13
N ARG A 136 -1.77 -41.44 -5.57
CA ARG A 136 -2.68 -40.97 -4.51
C ARG A 136 -1.90 -40.86 -3.20
N PHE A 137 -1.79 -39.65 -2.71
CA PHE A 137 -1.22 -39.42 -1.40
C PHE A 137 -2.32 -39.58 -0.35
N ASP A 138 -2.17 -40.59 0.48
CA ASP A 138 -2.99 -40.81 1.66
C ASP A 138 -2.56 -39.78 2.72
N PRO A 139 -3.45 -38.87 3.17
CA PRO A 139 -3.14 -37.88 4.20
C PRO A 139 -2.69 -38.53 5.52
N ASP A 140 -3.06 -39.79 5.75
CA ASP A 140 -2.69 -40.55 6.95
C ASP A 140 -1.33 -41.29 6.78
N ASP A 141 -0.69 -41.22 5.61
CA ASP A 141 0.65 -41.80 5.43
C ASP A 141 1.73 -40.89 6.09
N PRO A 142 2.53 -41.39 7.02
CA PRO A 142 3.60 -40.62 7.66
C PRO A 142 4.59 -39.97 6.70
N ARG A 143 4.76 -40.51 5.48
CA ARG A 143 5.59 -39.90 4.43
C ARG A 143 4.94 -38.69 3.81
N THR A 144 3.65 -38.74 3.59
CA THR A 144 2.84 -37.61 3.10
C THR A 144 2.85 -36.47 4.12
N GLU A 145 2.62 -36.78 5.40
CA GLU A 145 2.70 -35.81 6.50
C GLU A 145 4.08 -35.15 6.58
N GLN A 146 5.15 -35.92 6.43
CA GLN A 146 6.52 -35.41 6.44
C GLN A 146 6.81 -34.50 5.23
N THR A 147 6.32 -34.86 4.03
CA THR A 147 6.50 -34.06 2.79
C THR A 147 5.70 -32.77 2.85
N LEU A 148 4.44 -32.84 3.29
CA LEU A 148 3.59 -31.66 3.48
C LEU A 148 4.15 -30.75 4.58
N GLY A 149 4.65 -31.32 5.68
CA GLY A 149 5.32 -30.57 6.74
C GLY A 149 6.60 -29.87 6.26
N TRP A 150 7.40 -30.53 5.42
CA TRP A 150 8.58 -29.91 4.81
C TRP A 150 8.21 -28.80 3.84
N LEU A 151 7.22 -29.02 2.96
CA LEU A 151 6.74 -28.02 2.00
C LEU A 151 6.14 -26.82 2.72
N SER A 152 5.31 -27.06 3.73
CA SER A 152 4.74 -26.02 4.59
C SER A 152 5.84 -25.22 5.30
N GLY A 153 6.87 -25.88 5.82
CA GLY A 153 8.04 -25.24 6.43
C GLY A 153 8.84 -24.41 5.42
N LEU A 154 9.03 -24.89 4.21
CA LEU A 154 9.70 -24.15 3.15
C LEU A 154 8.90 -22.91 2.75
N MET A 155 7.60 -23.07 2.54
CA MET A 155 6.71 -21.95 2.20
C MET A 155 6.65 -20.91 3.33
N ALA A 156 6.57 -21.35 4.57
CA ALA A 156 6.62 -20.46 5.74
C ALA A 156 7.95 -19.70 5.85
N ALA A 157 9.06 -20.34 5.49
CA ALA A 157 10.38 -19.70 5.44
C ALA A 157 10.50 -18.69 4.28
N MET A 158 9.83 -18.93 3.16
CA MET A 158 9.82 -18.01 2.00
C MET A 158 8.84 -16.85 2.14
N ALA A 159 7.76 -17.01 2.89
CA ALA A 159 6.70 -16.01 3.02
C ALA A 159 7.21 -14.61 3.44
N PRO A 160 8.12 -14.45 4.44
CA PRO A 160 8.65 -13.14 4.80
C PRO A 160 9.46 -12.48 3.68
N MET A 161 10.15 -13.27 2.87
CA MET A 161 10.92 -12.77 1.74
C MET A 161 9.99 -12.29 0.63
N MET A 162 8.99 -13.08 0.27
CA MET A 162 7.98 -12.68 -0.71
C MET A 162 7.21 -11.42 -0.27
N ALA A 163 6.80 -11.37 0.99
CA ALA A 163 6.19 -10.18 1.58
C ALA A 163 7.11 -8.95 1.47
N GLY A 164 8.40 -9.15 1.75
CA GLY A 164 9.41 -8.12 1.61
C GLY A 164 9.58 -7.64 0.17
N MET A 165 9.61 -8.55 -0.79
CA MET A 165 9.70 -8.23 -2.23
C MET A 165 8.48 -7.46 -2.69
N THR A 166 7.28 -7.92 -2.40
CA THR A 166 6.02 -7.26 -2.78
C THR A 166 5.94 -5.86 -2.18
N THR A 167 6.15 -5.74 -0.86
CA THR A 167 6.12 -4.44 -0.17
C THR A 167 7.19 -3.50 -0.73
N GLY A 168 8.41 -3.99 -0.90
CA GLY A 168 9.53 -3.21 -1.41
C GLY A 168 9.29 -2.70 -2.83
N THR A 169 8.80 -3.55 -3.72
CA THR A 169 8.50 -3.19 -5.10
C THR A 169 7.40 -2.13 -5.17
N MET A 170 6.31 -2.32 -4.43
CA MET A 170 5.21 -1.36 -4.41
C MET A 170 5.62 0.00 -3.87
N VAL A 171 6.30 0.03 -2.72
CA VAL A 171 6.73 1.29 -2.10
C VAL A 171 7.81 1.97 -2.95
N GLY A 172 8.72 1.22 -3.57
CA GLY A 172 9.70 1.76 -4.49
C GLY A 172 9.09 2.44 -5.70
N ARG A 173 8.08 1.80 -6.32
CA ARG A 173 7.33 2.40 -7.44
C ARG A 173 6.55 3.66 -7.00
N LEU A 174 5.88 3.61 -5.84
CA LEU A 174 5.21 4.80 -5.29
C LEU A 174 6.17 5.97 -5.10
N ALA A 175 7.40 5.72 -4.67
CA ALA A 175 8.40 6.77 -4.46
C ALA A 175 8.74 7.55 -5.73
N LEU A 176 8.64 6.92 -6.91
CA LEU A 176 8.93 7.57 -8.20
C LEU A 176 7.90 8.66 -8.53
N ARG A 177 6.69 8.56 -7.99
CA ARG A 177 5.59 9.48 -8.30
C ARG A 177 5.11 10.30 -7.11
N SER A 178 5.21 9.81 -5.88
CA SER A 178 4.64 10.49 -4.71
C SER A 178 5.18 11.90 -4.55
N LEU A 179 4.29 12.85 -4.25
CA LEU A 179 4.67 14.22 -3.90
C LEU A 179 4.94 14.34 -2.41
N GLY A 180 4.27 13.55 -1.58
CA GLY A 180 4.39 13.61 -0.14
C GLY A 180 4.07 12.30 0.58
N THR A 181 3.70 12.42 1.84
CA THR A 181 3.33 11.29 2.72
C THR A 181 2.01 10.66 2.29
N TYR A 182 1.04 11.48 1.88
CA TYR A 182 -0.36 11.11 1.62
C TYR A 182 -0.72 11.13 0.12
N ASP A 183 0.19 10.67 -0.75
CA ASP A 183 -0.14 10.41 -2.16
C ASP A 183 -1.30 9.39 -2.27
N LEU A 184 -1.34 8.45 -1.34
CA LEU A 184 -2.50 7.60 -1.07
C LEU A 184 -3.05 7.90 0.33
N PRO A 185 -4.39 7.91 0.53
CA PRO A 185 -5.05 8.20 1.80
C PRO A 185 -4.94 7.03 2.80
N ILE A 186 -3.70 6.60 3.07
CA ILE A 186 -3.39 5.49 3.96
C ILE A 186 -2.98 6.02 5.33
N PRO A 187 -3.61 5.53 6.42
CA PRO A 187 -3.23 5.92 7.76
C PRO A 187 -1.77 5.64 8.07
N ARG A 188 -1.11 6.59 8.73
CA ARG A 188 0.29 6.49 9.14
C ARG A 188 0.40 6.09 10.62
N PRO A 189 1.51 5.49 11.06
CA PRO A 189 1.76 5.21 12.46
C PRO A 189 1.58 6.46 13.34
N THR A 190 1.01 6.29 14.52
CA THR A 190 0.72 7.39 15.46
C THR A 190 1.69 7.51 16.61
N SER A 191 2.64 6.62 16.67
CA SER A 191 3.69 6.57 17.70
C SER A 191 5.05 6.51 17.03
N GLY A 192 6.06 6.96 17.76
CA GLY A 192 7.43 7.03 17.25
C GLY A 192 7.84 8.46 16.86
N PRO A 193 9.12 8.65 16.54
CA PRO A 193 9.70 9.98 16.30
C PRO A 193 9.14 10.66 15.05
N ASP A 194 8.63 9.91 14.09
CA ASP A 194 8.12 10.42 12.82
C ASP A 194 6.58 10.49 12.78
N ALA A 195 5.87 10.32 13.91
CA ALA A 195 4.40 10.28 13.95
C ALA A 195 3.73 11.57 13.42
N ASP A 196 4.36 12.72 13.64
CA ASP A 196 3.93 14.04 13.15
C ASP A 196 4.98 14.63 12.18
N THR A 197 5.63 13.77 11.38
CA THR A 197 6.56 14.19 10.34
C THR A 197 5.97 13.93 8.97
N LEU A 198 5.71 15.01 8.22
CA LEU A 198 5.29 14.94 6.83
C LEU A 198 6.54 14.85 5.94
N LEU A 199 6.59 13.83 5.09
CA LEU A 199 7.62 13.72 4.07
C LEU A 199 7.14 14.42 2.81
N VAL A 200 8.02 15.17 2.16
CA VAL A 200 7.80 15.73 0.82
C VAL A 200 8.91 15.23 -0.10
N VAL A 201 8.54 14.64 -1.22
CA VAL A 201 9.51 14.15 -2.21
C VAL A 201 9.93 15.32 -3.09
N ALA A 202 10.92 16.08 -2.62
CA ALA A 202 11.33 17.32 -3.25
C ALA A 202 11.64 17.18 -4.74
N PRO A 203 12.41 16.17 -5.23
CA PRO A 203 12.66 16.01 -6.66
C PRO A 203 11.40 15.77 -7.49
N ASN A 204 10.38 15.09 -6.95
CA ASN A 204 9.13 14.89 -7.67
C ASN A 204 8.28 16.18 -7.74
N VAL A 205 8.28 16.97 -6.68
CA VAL A 205 7.60 18.26 -6.67
C VAL A 205 8.22 19.21 -7.69
N GLU A 206 9.56 19.28 -7.73
CA GLU A 206 10.28 20.11 -8.71
C GLU A 206 10.09 19.62 -10.14
N ALA A 207 10.15 18.31 -10.38
CA ALA A 207 9.87 17.74 -11.68
C ALA A 207 8.44 18.07 -12.14
N PHE A 208 7.44 17.86 -11.25
CA PHE A 208 6.05 18.17 -11.56
C PHE A 208 5.81 19.65 -11.85
N SER A 209 6.45 20.56 -11.07
CA SER A 209 6.42 22.00 -11.33
C SER A 209 6.94 22.32 -12.73
N THR A 210 8.09 21.72 -13.11
CA THR A 210 8.72 21.95 -14.41
C THR A 210 7.89 21.39 -15.57
N ASP A 211 7.43 20.15 -15.46
CA ASP A 211 6.70 19.42 -16.51
C ASP A 211 5.36 20.09 -16.84
N TRP A 212 4.71 20.67 -15.83
CA TRP A 212 3.42 21.35 -15.95
C TRP A 212 3.52 22.87 -16.01
N SER A 213 4.75 23.42 -16.03
CA SER A 213 5.01 24.87 -16.02
C SER A 213 4.28 25.60 -14.89
N LEU A 214 4.28 25.02 -13.69
CA LEU A 214 3.67 25.60 -12.51
C LEU A 214 4.66 26.46 -11.73
N PRO A 215 4.23 27.53 -11.05
CA PRO A 215 5.06 28.25 -10.10
C PRO A 215 5.46 27.31 -8.94
N ALA A 216 6.78 27.16 -8.72
CA ALA A 216 7.30 26.20 -7.75
C ALA A 216 6.81 26.49 -6.32
N ASP A 217 6.78 27.76 -5.90
CA ASP A 217 6.36 28.15 -4.56
C ASP A 217 4.86 27.87 -4.32
N ASP A 218 4.02 28.10 -5.34
CA ASP A 218 2.60 27.80 -5.30
C ASP A 218 2.36 26.29 -5.16
N LEU A 219 3.10 25.47 -5.91
CA LEU A 219 3.02 24.01 -5.81
C LEU A 219 3.53 23.49 -4.47
N ARG A 220 4.63 24.02 -3.94
CA ARG A 220 5.15 23.66 -2.61
C ARG A 220 4.13 23.95 -1.51
N LEU A 221 3.50 25.13 -1.55
CA LEU A 221 2.44 25.50 -0.59
C LEU A 221 1.23 24.58 -0.74
N TRP A 222 0.83 24.28 -1.99
CA TRP A 222 -0.25 23.34 -2.27
C TRP A 222 0.03 21.97 -1.64
N VAL A 223 1.24 21.43 -1.81
CA VAL A 223 1.66 20.14 -1.21
C VAL A 223 1.61 20.21 0.32
N CYS A 224 2.13 21.29 0.94
CA CYS A 224 2.06 21.45 2.40
C CYS A 224 0.63 21.47 2.93
N LEU A 225 -0.27 22.19 2.27
CA LEU A 225 -1.70 22.23 2.64
C LEU A 225 -2.35 20.85 2.50
N HIS A 226 -2.15 20.19 1.36
CA HIS A 226 -2.73 18.89 1.06
C HIS A 226 -2.25 17.81 2.05
N GLU A 227 -0.96 17.75 2.33
CA GLU A 227 -0.38 16.80 3.29
C GLU A 227 -0.88 17.06 4.71
N THR A 228 -0.98 18.34 5.11
CA THR A 228 -1.49 18.73 6.42
C THR A 228 -2.97 18.39 6.57
N ALA A 229 -3.79 18.63 5.55
CA ALA A 229 -5.21 18.29 5.55
C ALA A 229 -5.43 16.78 5.69
N HIS A 230 -4.73 15.97 4.91
CA HIS A 230 -4.76 14.52 5.05
C HIS A 230 -4.30 14.06 6.44
N HIS A 231 -3.23 14.67 6.97
CA HIS A 231 -2.69 14.33 8.28
C HIS A 231 -3.70 14.62 9.40
N ALA A 232 -4.41 15.74 9.32
CA ALA A 232 -5.47 16.10 10.25
C ALA A 232 -6.65 15.11 10.20
N VAL A 233 -7.19 14.85 9.01
CA VAL A 233 -8.34 13.97 8.80
C VAL A 233 -8.03 12.53 9.17
N LEU A 234 -6.92 11.96 8.68
CA LEU A 234 -6.47 10.62 9.02
C LEU A 234 -5.86 10.54 10.44
N GLY A 235 -5.70 11.67 11.10
CA GLY A 235 -5.35 11.80 12.51
C GLY A 235 -6.50 11.46 13.45
N VAL A 236 -7.75 11.65 13.02
CA VAL A 236 -8.94 11.34 13.80
C VAL A 236 -8.98 9.83 14.13
N PRO A 237 -9.01 9.43 15.41
CA PRO A 237 -8.76 8.05 15.82
C PRO A 237 -9.69 7.02 15.17
N HIS A 238 -11.00 7.31 15.12
CA HIS A 238 -11.99 6.38 14.56
C HIS A 238 -11.95 6.33 13.02
N VAL A 239 -11.64 7.44 12.34
CA VAL A 239 -11.44 7.46 10.89
C VAL A 239 -10.24 6.61 10.51
N ARG A 240 -9.12 6.83 11.21
CA ARG A 240 -7.90 6.04 11.02
C ARG A 240 -8.12 4.57 11.27
N ALA A 241 -8.79 4.22 12.38
CA ALA A 241 -9.08 2.83 12.73
C ALA A 241 -9.98 2.16 11.68
N ALA A 242 -11.05 2.82 11.25
CA ALA A 242 -11.97 2.28 10.26
C ALA A 242 -11.31 2.03 8.90
N ILE A 243 -10.54 2.99 8.39
CA ILE A 243 -9.83 2.82 7.12
C ILE A 243 -8.72 1.77 7.26
N GLY A 244 -7.95 1.82 8.33
CA GLY A 244 -6.87 0.87 8.59
C GLY A 244 -7.36 -0.58 8.71
N ASP A 245 -8.49 -0.81 9.39
CA ASP A 245 -9.12 -2.14 9.49
C ASP A 245 -9.61 -2.63 8.12
N LEU A 246 -10.30 -1.80 7.36
CA LEU A 246 -10.79 -2.16 6.04
C LEU A 246 -9.65 -2.47 5.05
N LEU A 247 -8.60 -1.66 5.04
CA LEU A 247 -7.40 -1.92 4.24
C LEU A 247 -6.75 -3.24 4.63
N ALA A 248 -6.60 -3.49 5.93
CA ALA A 248 -5.99 -4.70 6.45
C ALA A 248 -6.81 -5.96 6.13
N ARG A 249 -8.14 -5.87 6.22
CA ARG A 249 -9.06 -6.96 5.86
C ARG A 249 -9.10 -7.18 4.36
N HIS A 250 -9.19 -6.12 3.56
CA HIS A 250 -9.17 -6.21 2.11
C HIS A 250 -7.88 -6.86 1.60
N ALA A 251 -6.72 -6.45 2.12
CA ALA A 251 -5.44 -7.05 1.78
C ALA A 251 -5.33 -8.51 2.27
N GLY A 252 -5.86 -8.82 3.46
CA GLY A 252 -5.88 -10.19 4.01
C GLY A 252 -6.88 -11.13 3.31
N ALA A 253 -7.87 -10.58 2.64
CA ALA A 253 -8.83 -11.35 1.83
C ALA A 253 -8.31 -11.65 0.41
N PHE A 254 -7.10 -11.20 0.09
CA PHE A 254 -6.43 -11.57 -1.15
C PHE A 254 -6.12 -13.07 -1.12
N ARG A 255 -6.64 -13.80 -2.09
CA ARG A 255 -6.39 -15.22 -2.22
C ARG A 255 -5.61 -15.47 -3.50
N ASN A 256 -4.44 -16.06 -3.37
CA ASN A 256 -3.76 -16.69 -4.49
C ASN A 256 -4.41 -18.06 -4.69
N ASP A 257 -5.04 -18.29 -5.83
CA ASP A 257 -5.44 -19.63 -6.21
C ASP A 257 -4.18 -20.42 -6.60
N PRO A 258 -3.83 -21.49 -5.85
CA PRO A 258 -2.64 -22.29 -6.17
C PRO A 258 -2.69 -22.93 -7.57
N SER A 259 -3.91 -23.21 -8.08
CA SER A 259 -4.10 -23.78 -9.42
C SER A 259 -3.78 -22.74 -10.50
N GLU A 260 -4.21 -21.50 -10.35
CA GLU A 260 -3.83 -20.41 -11.27
C GLU A 260 -2.33 -20.11 -11.26
N LEU A 261 -1.68 -20.23 -10.10
CA LEU A 261 -0.24 -20.08 -10.00
C LEU A 261 0.49 -21.25 -10.72
N GLY A 262 -0.02 -22.46 -10.56
CA GLY A 262 0.46 -23.65 -11.26
C GLY A 262 0.35 -23.52 -12.78
N ASP A 263 -0.81 -23.10 -13.28
CA ASP A 263 -1.07 -22.89 -14.71
C ASP A 263 -0.15 -21.80 -15.31
N ARG A 264 0.10 -20.72 -14.58
CA ARG A 264 0.99 -19.64 -15.02
C ARG A 264 2.46 -20.00 -15.00
N LEU A 265 2.87 -20.83 -14.03
CA LEU A 265 4.22 -21.40 -13.98
C LEU A 265 4.43 -22.42 -15.11
N GLY A 266 3.37 -22.74 -15.87
CA GLY A 266 3.41 -23.82 -16.86
C GLY A 266 3.72 -25.16 -16.18
N LEU A 267 3.32 -25.28 -14.93
CA LEU A 267 3.35 -26.51 -14.18
C LEU A 267 2.14 -27.31 -14.69
N ASP A 268 2.38 -28.05 -15.77
CA ASP A 268 1.39 -28.99 -16.27
C ASP A 268 1.14 -30.01 -15.15
N PRO A 269 -0.09 -30.18 -14.66
CA PRO A 269 -0.41 -31.19 -13.64
C PRO A 269 0.06 -32.60 -14.07
N ASP A 270 0.16 -32.83 -15.40
CA ASP A 270 0.61 -34.08 -15.97
C ASP A 270 2.17 -34.21 -16.08
N LEU A 271 2.91 -33.11 -15.87
CA LEU A 271 4.37 -33.04 -15.93
C LEU A 271 5.05 -32.97 -14.56
N GLY A 272 4.46 -33.51 -13.50
CA GLY A 272 4.99 -33.57 -12.14
C GLY A 272 6.11 -32.57 -11.81
N LEU A 273 6.00 -31.85 -10.73
CA LEU A 273 7.08 -30.99 -10.20
C LEU A 273 8.33 -31.86 -9.90
N ASN A 274 9.09 -32.20 -10.93
CA ASN A 274 10.41 -32.72 -10.73
C ASN A 274 11.35 -31.56 -10.32
N LEU A 275 11.17 -31.07 -9.11
CA LEU A 275 12.09 -30.16 -8.43
C LEU A 275 13.32 -30.98 -8.02
N ASP A 276 13.94 -31.67 -8.97
CA ASP A 276 15.27 -32.20 -8.75
C ASP A 276 16.20 -30.99 -8.56
N PRO A 277 16.77 -30.83 -7.36
CA PRO A 277 17.74 -29.75 -7.11
C PRO A 277 18.91 -29.78 -8.11
N ALA A 278 19.16 -30.92 -8.73
CA ALA A 278 20.18 -31.06 -9.77
C ALA A 278 19.73 -30.49 -11.12
N ALA A 279 18.43 -30.48 -11.44
CA ALA A 279 17.90 -29.89 -12.68
C ALA A 279 17.87 -28.37 -12.62
N THR A 280 17.73 -27.77 -11.43
CA THR A 280 17.84 -26.31 -11.24
C THR A 280 19.26 -25.78 -11.41
N LEU A 281 20.25 -26.63 -11.31
CA LEU A 281 21.67 -26.33 -11.51
C LEU A 281 22.14 -26.59 -12.95
N ASP A 282 21.28 -27.12 -13.82
CA ASP A 282 21.62 -27.31 -15.23
C ASP A 282 21.71 -25.96 -15.94
N PRO A 283 22.86 -25.59 -16.51
CA PRO A 283 23.06 -24.29 -17.18
C PRO A 283 22.16 -24.09 -18.41
N THR A 284 21.48 -25.12 -18.89
CA THR A 284 20.56 -25.05 -20.03
C THR A 284 19.12 -24.82 -19.63
N THR A 285 18.66 -25.41 -18.51
CA THR A 285 17.27 -25.28 -18.02
C THR A 285 17.09 -24.25 -16.90
N GLY A 286 18.14 -24.00 -16.13
CA GLY A 286 18.13 -23.07 -15.02
C GLY A 286 17.70 -21.63 -15.40
N PRO A 287 18.24 -21.02 -16.48
CA PRO A 287 17.87 -19.68 -16.91
C PRO A 287 16.42 -19.57 -17.38
N GLU A 288 15.89 -20.62 -18.02
CA GLU A 288 14.52 -20.64 -18.54
C GLU A 288 13.50 -20.81 -17.41
N LEU A 289 13.81 -21.66 -16.43
CA LEU A 289 13.02 -21.81 -15.20
C LEU A 289 13.04 -20.52 -14.37
N LEU A 290 14.19 -19.84 -14.32
CA LEU A 290 14.33 -18.57 -13.62
C LEU A 290 13.52 -17.46 -14.30
N ALA A 291 13.52 -17.40 -15.62
CA ALA A 291 12.71 -16.44 -16.39
C ALA A 291 11.21 -16.70 -16.18
N ARG A 292 10.77 -17.95 -16.21
CA ARG A 292 9.37 -18.33 -15.91
C ARG A 292 8.97 -18.01 -14.48
N LEU A 293 9.85 -18.26 -13.50
CA LEU A 293 9.64 -17.87 -12.12
C LEU A 293 9.57 -16.35 -11.97
N GLN A 294 10.40 -15.62 -12.71
CA GLN A 294 10.40 -14.16 -12.69
C GLN A 294 9.12 -13.58 -13.30
N ASP A 295 8.66 -14.14 -14.42
CA ASP A 295 7.39 -13.76 -15.06
C ASP A 295 6.17 -14.15 -14.20
N ALA A 296 6.22 -15.32 -13.56
CA ALA A 296 5.15 -15.79 -12.67
C ALA A 296 5.09 -15.03 -11.33
N LEU A 297 6.24 -14.54 -10.87
CA LEU A 297 6.38 -13.69 -9.68
C LEU A 297 6.30 -12.19 -10.01
N ASP A 298 6.05 -11.84 -11.29
CA ASP A 298 5.75 -10.44 -11.63
C ASP A 298 4.52 -10.00 -10.81
N PRO A 299 4.68 -8.98 -9.95
CA PRO A 299 3.57 -8.49 -9.14
C PRO A 299 2.33 -8.12 -9.97
N GLU A 300 2.49 -7.69 -11.21
CA GLU A 300 1.38 -7.37 -12.12
C GLU A 300 0.65 -8.61 -12.62
N ALA A 301 1.37 -9.69 -12.84
CA ALA A 301 0.82 -10.97 -13.26
C ALA A 301 0.13 -11.73 -12.10
N VAL A 302 0.76 -11.76 -10.93
CA VAL A 302 0.23 -12.43 -9.73
C VAL A 302 -1.06 -11.77 -9.23
N LEU A 303 -1.18 -10.47 -9.43
CA LEU A 303 -2.24 -9.65 -8.85
C LEU A 303 -3.28 -9.17 -9.89
N GLY A 304 -3.13 -9.57 -11.15
CA GLY A 304 -4.17 -9.45 -12.18
C GLY A 304 -5.36 -10.39 -11.94
N ALA A 305 -5.31 -11.18 -10.87
CA ALA A 305 -6.32 -12.14 -10.50
C ALA A 305 -7.65 -11.49 -10.06
N VAL A 306 -8.71 -12.20 -10.26
CA VAL A 306 -10.08 -11.88 -9.86
C VAL A 306 -10.14 -11.60 -8.36
N ARG A 307 -10.78 -10.50 -7.96
CA ARG A 307 -11.03 -10.18 -6.55
C ARG A 307 -11.80 -11.32 -5.89
N SER A 308 -11.42 -11.64 -4.66
CA SER A 308 -12.21 -12.61 -3.89
C SER A 308 -13.58 -12.03 -3.53
N PRO A 309 -14.60 -12.87 -3.31
CA PRO A 309 -15.92 -12.41 -2.88
C PRO A 309 -15.89 -11.57 -1.59
N GLU A 310 -14.93 -11.86 -0.70
CA GLU A 310 -14.72 -11.09 0.52
C GLU A 310 -14.15 -9.70 0.22
N GLN A 311 -13.20 -9.58 -0.71
CA GLN A 311 -12.71 -8.29 -1.16
C GLN A 311 -13.81 -7.44 -1.79
N GLU A 312 -14.65 -8.05 -2.64
CA GLU A 312 -15.79 -7.36 -3.25
C GLU A 312 -16.80 -6.86 -2.20
N ALA A 313 -17.04 -7.63 -1.15
CA ALA A 313 -17.94 -7.24 -0.06
C ALA A 313 -17.39 -6.06 0.79
N LEU A 314 -16.07 -5.92 0.90
CA LEU A 314 -15.43 -4.86 1.67
C LEU A 314 -15.32 -3.53 0.89
N LEU A 315 -15.20 -3.60 -0.44
CA LEU A 315 -14.94 -2.45 -1.30
C LEU A 315 -15.93 -1.29 -1.12
N PRO A 316 -17.27 -1.49 -1.13
CA PRO A 316 -18.19 -0.36 -1.04
C PRO A 316 -17.99 0.47 0.23
N ARG A 317 -17.65 -0.17 1.35
CA ARG A 317 -17.40 0.52 2.62
C ARG A 317 -16.05 1.24 2.61
N LEU A 318 -15.01 0.62 2.08
CA LEU A 318 -13.69 1.23 1.95
C LEU A 318 -13.74 2.43 1.00
N GLU A 319 -14.36 2.28 -0.16
CA GLU A 319 -14.54 3.36 -1.14
C GLU A 319 -15.33 4.53 -0.58
N ALA A 320 -16.38 4.27 0.20
CA ALA A 320 -17.16 5.33 0.85
C ALA A 320 -16.29 6.16 1.81
N LEU A 321 -15.51 5.50 2.68
CA LEU A 321 -14.66 6.21 3.65
C LEU A 321 -13.51 6.96 2.98
N VAL A 322 -12.91 6.37 1.96
CA VAL A 322 -11.85 7.03 1.17
C VAL A 322 -12.41 8.24 0.43
N ALA A 323 -13.61 8.13 -0.16
CA ALA A 323 -14.28 9.25 -0.82
C ALA A 323 -14.58 10.39 0.15
N VAL A 324 -15.01 10.10 1.39
CA VAL A 324 -15.19 11.12 2.44
C VAL A 324 -13.88 11.86 2.73
N VAL A 325 -12.79 11.11 2.95
CA VAL A 325 -11.48 11.72 3.23
C VAL A 325 -11.05 12.64 2.10
N ILE A 326 -11.13 12.16 0.85
CA ILE A 326 -10.76 12.94 -0.34
C ILE A 326 -11.66 14.17 -0.46
N GLY A 327 -12.99 14.01 -0.34
CA GLY A 327 -13.95 15.12 -0.45
C GLY A 327 -13.73 16.21 0.59
N VAL A 328 -13.40 15.82 1.83
CA VAL A 328 -13.08 16.79 2.89
C VAL A 328 -11.74 17.47 2.62
N VAL A 329 -10.72 16.73 2.20
CA VAL A 329 -9.43 17.35 1.84
C VAL A 329 -9.58 18.31 0.67
N ASP A 330 -10.31 17.92 -0.38
CA ASP A 330 -10.58 18.81 -1.53
C ASP A 330 -11.35 20.06 -1.09
N HIS A 331 -12.33 19.94 -0.17
CA HIS A 331 -13.04 21.09 0.41
C HIS A 331 -12.08 22.03 1.16
N VAL A 332 -11.19 21.48 2.00
CA VAL A 332 -10.18 22.28 2.71
C VAL A 332 -9.25 22.99 1.72
N MET A 333 -8.81 22.26 0.68
CA MET A 333 -7.96 22.84 -0.36
C MET A 333 -8.65 23.98 -1.11
N ASP A 334 -9.94 23.83 -1.44
CA ASP A 334 -10.69 24.89 -2.11
C ASP A 334 -10.94 26.09 -1.18
N ALA A 335 -11.29 25.85 0.09
CA ALA A 335 -11.57 26.91 1.06
C ALA A 335 -10.32 27.72 1.42
N VAL A 336 -9.17 27.06 1.55
CA VAL A 336 -7.91 27.68 2.01
C VAL A 336 -7.02 28.04 0.82
N GLY A 337 -6.81 27.10 -0.11
CA GLY A 337 -5.87 27.23 -1.20
C GLY A 337 -6.20 28.35 -2.17
N ALA A 338 -7.47 28.54 -2.49
CA ALA A 338 -7.91 29.61 -3.40
C ALA A 338 -7.56 31.03 -2.91
N GLY A 339 -7.42 31.21 -1.59
CA GLY A 339 -7.04 32.49 -0.98
C GLY A 339 -5.53 32.69 -0.82
N LEU A 340 -4.74 31.62 -0.85
CA LEU A 340 -3.31 31.66 -0.53
C LEU A 340 -2.40 31.38 -1.74
N ILE A 341 -2.87 30.63 -2.71
CA ILE A 341 -2.08 30.18 -3.87
C ILE A 341 -2.52 30.97 -5.09
N ALA A 342 -1.63 31.79 -5.63
CA ALA A 342 -1.96 32.68 -6.74
C ALA A 342 -2.37 31.91 -8.00
N SER A 343 -1.72 30.77 -8.29
CA SER A 343 -2.03 29.91 -9.43
C SER A 343 -2.93 28.72 -9.07
N TYR A 344 -3.75 28.80 -8.03
CA TYR A 344 -4.53 27.70 -7.46
C TYR A 344 -5.26 26.86 -8.51
N GLY A 345 -5.97 27.51 -9.44
CA GLY A 345 -6.70 26.81 -10.49
C GLY A 345 -5.80 25.99 -11.43
N GLN A 346 -4.60 26.51 -11.75
CA GLN A 346 -3.63 25.77 -12.60
C GLN A 346 -3.05 24.56 -11.84
N VAL A 347 -2.65 24.75 -10.58
CA VAL A 347 -2.09 23.68 -9.76
C VAL A 347 -3.12 22.56 -9.56
N THR A 348 -4.36 22.92 -9.19
CA THR A 348 -5.44 21.97 -8.96
C THR A 348 -5.77 21.16 -10.23
N GLU A 349 -5.85 21.85 -11.38
CA GLU A 349 -6.09 21.17 -12.66
C GLU A 349 -4.95 20.22 -13.05
N ALA A 350 -3.69 20.64 -12.85
CA ALA A 350 -2.54 19.80 -13.12
C ALA A 350 -2.55 18.54 -12.23
N VAL A 351 -2.85 18.69 -10.93
CA VAL A 351 -2.95 17.54 -10.00
C VAL A 351 -4.10 16.61 -10.37
N ARG A 352 -5.27 17.15 -10.74
CA ARG A 352 -6.40 16.33 -11.22
C ARG A 352 -6.03 15.52 -12.45
N ARG A 353 -5.39 16.14 -13.44
CA ARG A 353 -4.92 15.44 -14.65
C ARG A 353 -3.89 14.39 -14.34
N ARG A 354 -2.96 14.66 -13.43
CA ARG A 354 -1.98 13.68 -12.99
C ARG A 354 -2.63 12.44 -12.39
N ARG A 355 -3.70 12.58 -11.58
CA ARG A 355 -4.47 11.45 -11.04
C ARG A 355 -5.09 10.59 -12.14
N VAL A 356 -5.55 11.18 -13.24
CA VAL A 356 -6.19 10.46 -14.35
C VAL A 356 -5.16 9.79 -15.27
N THR A 357 -3.97 10.39 -15.45
CA THR A 357 -2.89 9.86 -16.32
C THR A 357 -1.99 8.85 -15.65
N THR A 358 -2.38 8.34 -14.48
CA THR A 358 -1.65 7.31 -13.73
C THR A 358 -1.42 6.06 -14.59
N SER A 359 -0.18 5.54 -14.59
CA SER A 359 0.16 4.31 -15.33
C SER A 359 -0.57 3.08 -14.81
N ASP A 360 -0.68 2.01 -15.60
CA ASP A 360 -1.32 0.77 -15.15
C ASP A 360 -0.58 0.16 -13.96
N ALA A 361 0.74 0.28 -13.90
CA ALA A 361 1.56 -0.16 -12.78
C ALA A 361 1.24 0.60 -11.47
N ASP A 362 0.94 1.89 -11.57
CA ASP A 362 0.58 2.71 -10.42
C ASP A 362 -0.85 2.41 -9.93
N ARG A 363 -1.78 2.22 -10.86
CA ARG A 363 -3.15 1.78 -10.56
C ARG A 363 -3.19 0.41 -9.91
N PHE A 364 -2.19 -0.40 -10.18
CA PHE A 364 -2.02 -1.69 -9.58
C PHE A 364 -1.88 -1.60 -8.04
N VAL A 365 -1.02 -0.72 -7.52
CA VAL A 365 -0.86 -0.52 -6.06
C VAL A 365 -2.17 -0.04 -5.43
N GLU A 366 -2.86 0.89 -6.09
CA GLU A 366 -4.18 1.37 -5.66
C GLU A 366 -5.19 0.23 -5.61
N ARG A 367 -5.26 -0.57 -6.66
CA ARG A 367 -6.21 -1.69 -6.79
C ARG A 367 -5.99 -2.77 -5.74
N ILE A 368 -4.74 -3.11 -5.45
CA ILE A 368 -4.38 -4.08 -4.41
C ILE A 368 -4.87 -3.65 -3.04
N LEU A 369 -4.70 -2.38 -2.72
CA LEU A 369 -5.15 -1.82 -1.46
C LEU A 369 -6.67 -1.55 -1.44
N GLY A 370 -7.39 -1.83 -2.54
CA GLY A 370 -8.80 -1.50 -2.67
C GLY A 370 -9.06 0.01 -2.79
N LEU A 371 -8.02 0.79 -3.08
CA LEU A 371 -8.10 2.22 -3.28
C LEU A 371 -8.45 2.49 -4.74
N ASN A 372 -9.73 2.66 -5.03
CA ASN A 372 -10.20 2.98 -6.38
C ASN A 372 -10.31 4.51 -6.53
N LEU A 373 -9.17 5.17 -6.74
CA LEU A 373 -9.08 6.64 -6.80
C LEU A 373 -9.50 7.19 -8.17
N THR A 374 -10.65 6.75 -8.66
CA THR A 374 -11.23 7.24 -9.91
C THR A 374 -11.86 8.62 -9.76
N GLN A 375 -12.02 9.34 -10.87
CA GLN A 375 -12.72 10.63 -10.87
C GLN A 375 -14.14 10.50 -10.27
N ALA A 376 -14.84 9.41 -10.53
CA ALA A 376 -16.16 9.15 -9.98
C ALA A 376 -16.15 9.08 -8.44
N GLN A 377 -15.12 8.50 -7.83
CA GLN A 377 -14.98 8.45 -6.37
C GLN A 377 -14.67 9.84 -5.78
N VAL A 378 -13.83 10.61 -6.46
CA VAL A 378 -13.54 12.00 -6.07
C VAL A 378 -14.82 12.84 -6.14
N ASP A 379 -15.53 12.76 -7.25
CA ASP A 379 -16.79 13.50 -7.46
C ASP A 379 -17.84 13.12 -6.40
N ARG A 380 -17.92 11.84 -6.07
CA ARG A 380 -18.83 11.31 -5.04
C ARG A 380 -18.51 11.89 -3.65
N GLY A 381 -17.23 11.93 -3.27
CA GLY A 381 -16.79 12.54 -2.02
C GLY A 381 -17.08 14.04 -1.97
N THR A 382 -16.76 14.76 -3.04
CA THR A 382 -17.03 16.19 -3.18
C THR A 382 -18.54 16.49 -3.10
N ALA A 383 -19.36 15.67 -3.78
CA ALA A 383 -20.82 15.84 -3.75
C ALA A 383 -21.41 15.59 -2.35
N PHE A 384 -20.92 14.58 -1.63
CA PHE A 384 -21.32 14.31 -0.25
C PHE A 384 -20.99 15.51 0.65
N VAL A 385 -19.76 16.00 0.64
CA VAL A 385 -19.32 17.13 1.45
C VAL A 385 -20.13 18.39 1.12
N ALA A 386 -20.29 18.70 -0.17
CA ALA A 386 -21.11 19.84 -0.61
C ALA A 386 -22.56 19.74 -0.14
N GLY A 387 -23.14 18.54 -0.23
CA GLY A 387 -24.50 18.28 0.22
C GLY A 387 -24.71 18.37 1.73
N VAL A 388 -23.68 18.06 2.53
CA VAL A 388 -23.68 18.28 3.99
C VAL A 388 -23.59 19.77 4.29
N LEU A 389 -22.64 20.46 3.68
CA LEU A 389 -22.43 21.92 3.89
C LEU A 389 -23.66 22.74 3.50
N GLU A 390 -24.33 22.40 2.40
CA GLU A 390 -25.56 23.07 1.96
C GLU A 390 -26.69 22.96 3.00
N ARG A 391 -26.78 21.84 3.72
CA ARG A 391 -27.90 21.54 4.64
C ARG A 391 -27.62 21.95 6.08
N ALA A 392 -26.37 21.76 6.53
CA ALA A 392 -26.01 21.86 7.95
C ALA A 392 -24.72 22.67 8.20
N GLY A 393 -24.10 23.23 7.14
CA GLY A 393 -22.89 24.03 7.28
C GLY A 393 -21.71 23.26 7.84
N ASP A 394 -20.72 23.99 8.33
CA ASP A 394 -19.49 23.43 8.93
C ASP A 394 -19.79 22.59 10.18
N ASP A 395 -20.79 22.95 10.97
CA ASP A 395 -21.22 22.18 12.14
C ASP A 395 -21.70 20.80 11.75
N GLY A 396 -22.42 20.67 10.62
CA GLY A 396 -22.82 19.38 10.06
C GLY A 396 -21.61 18.53 9.64
N LEU A 397 -20.63 19.14 9.00
CA LEU A 397 -19.41 18.43 8.59
C LEU A 397 -18.58 18.00 9.81
N ALA A 398 -18.58 18.80 10.88
CA ALA A 398 -17.86 18.47 12.11
C ALA A 398 -18.39 17.19 12.82
N LEU A 399 -19.64 16.77 12.53
CA LEU A 399 -20.19 15.51 13.07
C LEU A 399 -19.38 14.27 12.65
N LEU A 400 -18.71 14.32 11.49
CA LEU A 400 -17.82 13.24 11.02
C LEU A 400 -16.70 12.90 12.02
N TRP A 401 -16.27 13.90 12.78
CA TRP A 401 -15.09 13.80 13.65
C TRP A 401 -15.43 13.47 15.10
N GLN A 402 -16.71 13.44 15.46
CA GLN A 402 -17.11 13.23 16.85
C GLN A 402 -17.02 11.75 17.25
N GLU A 403 -17.63 10.85 16.47
CA GLU A 403 -17.72 9.43 16.80
C GLU A 403 -17.65 8.53 15.57
N GLY A 404 -17.18 7.28 15.74
CA GLY A 404 -17.05 6.32 14.66
C GLY A 404 -18.37 5.91 14.00
N GLN A 405 -19.47 5.91 14.76
CA GLN A 405 -20.81 5.66 14.26
C GLN A 405 -21.34 6.77 13.32
N ASN A 406 -20.73 7.95 13.39
CA ASN A 406 -21.07 9.05 12.51
C ASN A 406 -20.49 8.91 11.09
N LEU A 407 -19.55 7.98 10.89
CA LEU A 407 -19.04 7.74 9.53
C LEU A 407 -20.17 7.27 8.60
N PRO A 408 -20.27 7.84 7.39
CA PRO A 408 -21.38 7.53 6.48
C PRO A 408 -21.24 6.10 5.93
N THR A 409 -22.38 5.48 5.69
CA THR A 409 -22.50 4.21 4.97
C THR A 409 -22.37 4.45 3.47
N PRO A 410 -22.12 3.39 2.65
CA PRO A 410 -22.06 3.54 1.19
C PRO A 410 -23.30 4.19 0.57
N SER A 411 -24.50 3.90 1.08
CA SER A 411 -25.76 4.48 0.60
C SER A 411 -25.96 5.94 1.01
N GLU A 412 -25.43 6.33 2.15
CA GLU A 412 -25.52 7.69 2.64
C GLU A 412 -24.59 8.66 1.90
N MET A 413 -23.52 8.13 1.27
CA MET A 413 -22.65 8.94 0.42
C MET A 413 -23.39 9.59 -0.75
N ASP A 414 -24.42 8.94 -1.27
CA ASP A 414 -25.23 9.45 -2.38
C ASP A 414 -26.46 10.24 -1.87
N ALA A 415 -26.67 10.26 -0.55
CA ALA A 415 -27.81 10.91 0.08
C ALA A 415 -27.41 11.59 1.41
N PRO A 416 -26.66 12.72 1.39
CA PRO A 416 -26.17 13.40 2.59
C PRO A 416 -27.28 13.76 3.60
N GLY A 417 -28.49 14.03 3.10
CA GLY A 417 -29.66 14.28 3.95
C GLY A 417 -30.09 13.07 4.77
N LEU A 418 -29.91 11.83 4.27
CA LEU A 418 -30.19 10.62 5.05
C LEU A 418 -29.13 10.43 6.15
N TRP A 419 -27.88 10.72 5.85
CA TRP A 419 -26.82 10.70 6.84
C TRP A 419 -27.10 11.66 8.00
N LEU A 420 -27.44 12.91 7.71
CA LEU A 420 -27.80 13.90 8.72
C LEU A 420 -29.02 13.46 9.54
N ALA A 421 -30.07 12.98 8.87
CA ALA A 421 -31.29 12.50 9.53
C ALA A 421 -31.00 11.30 10.47
N ARG A 422 -30.12 10.39 10.09
CA ARG A 422 -29.70 9.29 10.97
C ARG A 422 -29.03 9.78 12.24
N LEU A 423 -28.22 10.83 12.14
CA LEU A 423 -27.51 11.38 13.31
C LEU A 423 -28.41 12.17 14.26
N GLU A 424 -29.57 12.63 13.78
CA GLU A 424 -30.59 13.31 14.61
C GLU A 424 -31.48 12.32 15.36
N LEU A 425 -31.50 11.03 14.93
CA LEU A 425 -32.31 10.02 15.61
C LEU A 425 -31.65 9.59 16.93
N PRO A 426 -32.42 9.40 17.99
CA PRO A 426 -31.88 8.85 19.23
C PRO A 426 -31.33 7.43 18.98
N PRO A 427 -30.24 7.04 19.69
CA PRO A 427 -29.52 5.78 19.44
C PRO A 427 -30.35 4.49 19.63
N ASP A 428 -31.56 4.59 20.16
CA ASP A 428 -32.49 3.46 20.46
C ASP A 428 -33.81 3.50 19.66
N ALA A 429 -33.85 4.19 18.52
CA ALA A 429 -35.07 4.31 17.70
C ALA A 429 -35.13 3.26 16.58
#